data_6fdf02bd80677b8d3d65270824db0fac
#
_entry.id   6fdf02bd80677b8d3d65270824db0fac
#
_cell.length_a   1.000
_cell.length_b   1.000
_cell.length_c   1.000
_cell.angle_alpha   90.00
_cell.angle_beta   90.00
_cell.angle_gamma   90.00
#
_symmetry.space_group_name_H-M   'P 1'
#
loop_
_entity.id
_entity.type
_entity.pdbx_description
1 polymer ?
#
loop_
_entity_poly.entity_id
_entity_poly.type
_entity_poly.pdbx_seq_one_letter_code
_entity_poly.pdbx_strand_id
1 'polypeptide(L)'
;MSPDIRDLTTADDASLLALNNVEVPRVTALDEAALKRYRPVLRDALAVGAEGDPDGFCWTVGPGTDYWSANYAWTSRHYSRFVYLDRVVVAPRARGRGVARALYDAVSARAVGT
;
A
#
# COMPACT_ATOMS: atom_id res chain seq x y z
N MET A 1 7.12 13.80 16.39
CA MET A 1 7.16 12.33 16.49
C MET A 1 6.58 11.73 15.22
N SER A 2 7.30 10.82 14.59
CA SER A 2 6.78 10.14 13.39
C SER A 2 5.70 9.14 13.77
N PRO A 3 4.64 8.99 12.93
CA PRO A 3 3.66 7.93 13.14
C PRO A 3 4.31 6.55 13.16
N ASP A 4 3.80 5.66 14.01
CA ASP A 4 4.28 4.28 14.09
C ASP A 4 3.75 3.47 12.90
N ILE A 5 4.64 2.72 12.28
CA ILE A 5 4.32 1.85 11.16
C ILE A 5 4.07 0.44 11.69
N ARG A 6 3.03 -0.20 11.20
CA ARG A 6 2.71 -1.60 11.46
C ARG A 6 2.29 -2.32 10.19
N ASP A 7 2.25 -3.63 10.23
CA ASP A 7 1.70 -4.40 9.12
C ASP A 7 0.18 -4.30 9.11
N LEU A 8 -0.39 -4.33 7.91
CA LEU A 8 -1.83 -4.52 7.74
C LEU A 8 -2.22 -5.93 8.18
N THR A 9 -3.40 -6.05 8.77
CA THR A 9 -3.98 -7.35 9.16
C THR A 9 -5.38 -7.48 8.57
N THR A 10 -5.96 -8.67 8.66
CA THR A 10 -7.34 -8.89 8.17
C THR A 10 -8.36 -8.06 8.94
N ALA A 11 -8.05 -7.65 10.18
CA ALA A 11 -8.92 -6.76 10.94
C ALA A 11 -9.06 -5.38 10.29
N ASP A 12 -8.13 -4.99 9.41
CA ASP A 12 -8.16 -3.71 8.71
C ASP A 12 -9.00 -3.74 7.44
N ASP A 13 -9.42 -4.90 6.94
CA ASP A 13 -9.98 -5.05 5.60
C ASP A 13 -11.15 -4.11 5.31
N ALA A 14 -12.15 -4.06 6.18
CA ALA A 14 -13.32 -3.21 5.96
C ALA A 14 -12.95 -1.73 5.90
N SER A 15 -12.12 -1.27 6.83
CA SER A 15 -11.68 0.13 6.87
C SER A 15 -10.76 0.46 5.69
N LEU A 16 -9.90 -0.47 5.29
CA LEU A 16 -9.02 -0.31 4.13
C LEU A 16 -9.84 -0.09 2.86
N LEU A 17 -10.86 -0.92 2.64
CA LEU A 17 -11.73 -0.77 1.46
C LEU A 17 -12.44 0.58 1.47
N ALA A 18 -12.96 0.99 2.61
CA ALA A 18 -13.63 2.29 2.76
C ALA A 18 -12.69 3.45 2.47
N LEU A 19 -11.48 3.45 3.06
CA LEU A 19 -10.47 4.48 2.84
C LEU A 19 -10.06 4.55 1.38
N ASN A 20 -9.79 3.40 0.77
CA ASN A 20 -9.38 3.35 -0.63
C ASN A 20 -10.43 3.95 -1.55
N ASN A 21 -11.70 3.59 -1.33
CA ASN A 21 -12.77 3.94 -2.25
C ASN A 21 -13.21 5.40 -2.15
N VAL A 22 -12.88 6.10 -1.07
CA VAL A 22 -13.02 7.56 -0.98
C VAL A 22 -12.11 8.26 -2.00
N GLU A 23 -10.96 7.66 -2.34
CA GLU A 23 -9.95 8.26 -3.22
C GLU A 23 -10.11 7.90 -4.70
N VAL A 24 -11.16 7.16 -5.07
CA VAL A 24 -11.46 6.90 -6.49
C VAL A 24 -11.86 8.23 -7.16
N PRO A 25 -11.37 8.57 -8.35
CA PRO A 25 -10.59 7.73 -9.28
C PRO A 25 -9.05 7.86 -9.16
N ARG A 26 -8.54 8.59 -8.19
CA ARG A 26 -7.08 8.75 -7.99
C ARG A 26 -6.39 7.41 -7.79
N VAL A 27 -7.05 6.49 -7.10
CA VAL A 27 -6.67 5.06 -7.04
C VAL A 27 -7.81 4.24 -7.63
N THR A 28 -7.52 3.02 -8.05
CA THR A 28 -8.57 2.10 -8.51
C THR A 28 -9.43 1.63 -7.34
N ALA A 29 -10.71 1.43 -7.59
CA ALA A 29 -11.63 0.91 -6.59
C ALA A 29 -11.23 -0.51 -6.16
N LEU A 30 -11.51 -0.83 -4.90
CA LEU A 30 -11.27 -2.17 -4.35
C LEU A 30 -12.54 -2.73 -3.74
N ASP A 31 -12.73 -4.03 -3.91
CA ASP A 31 -13.71 -4.83 -3.19
C ASP A 31 -13.00 -6.02 -2.53
N GLU A 32 -13.74 -6.87 -1.86
CA GLU A 32 -13.16 -8.04 -1.19
C GLU A 32 -12.47 -8.99 -2.16
N ALA A 33 -13.03 -9.17 -3.35
CA ALA A 33 -12.44 -10.04 -4.38
C ALA A 33 -11.11 -9.47 -4.87
N ALA A 34 -11.05 -8.15 -5.11
CA ALA A 34 -9.81 -7.48 -5.49
C ALA A 34 -8.75 -7.61 -4.41
N LEU A 35 -9.13 -7.43 -3.14
CA LEU A 35 -8.20 -7.57 -2.01
C LEU A 35 -7.59 -8.97 -1.95
N LYS A 36 -8.37 -10.01 -2.20
CA LYS A 36 -7.88 -11.39 -2.28
C LYS A 36 -6.88 -11.59 -3.41
N ARG A 37 -7.09 -10.91 -4.54
CA ARG A 37 -6.15 -10.99 -5.67
C ARG A 37 -4.84 -10.29 -5.36
N TYR A 38 -4.88 -9.17 -4.64
CA TYR A 38 -3.68 -8.42 -4.28
C TYR A 38 -2.78 -9.18 -3.29
N ARG A 39 -3.36 -9.79 -2.27
CA ARG A 39 -2.58 -10.39 -1.17
C ARG A 39 -1.41 -11.26 -1.62
N PRO A 40 -1.58 -12.20 -2.56
CA PRO A 40 -0.46 -13.08 -2.95
C PRO A 40 0.71 -12.35 -3.64
N VAL A 41 0.47 -11.16 -4.20
CA VAL A 41 1.49 -10.41 -4.93
C VAL A 41 2.15 -9.31 -4.09
N LEU A 42 1.61 -9.00 -2.92
CA LEU A 42 2.15 -7.92 -2.08
C LEU A 42 3.46 -8.33 -1.43
N ARG A 43 4.43 -7.42 -1.47
CA ARG A 43 5.69 -7.52 -0.76
C ARG A 43 5.56 -6.89 0.62
N ASP A 44 5.11 -5.64 0.67
CA ASP A 44 4.87 -4.89 1.90
C ASP A 44 3.41 -4.43 1.93
N ALA A 45 2.78 -4.54 3.08
CA ALA A 45 1.43 -4.04 3.30
C ALA A 45 1.43 -3.38 4.68
N LEU A 46 1.49 -2.05 4.69
CA LEU A 46 1.79 -1.26 5.88
C LEU A 46 0.65 -0.32 6.23
N ALA A 47 0.51 -0.03 7.51
CA ALA A 47 -0.49 0.90 8.00
C ALA A 47 0.08 1.80 9.10
N VAL A 48 -0.59 2.92 9.29
CA VAL A 48 -0.43 3.82 10.42
C VAL A 48 -1.79 3.91 11.11
N GLY A 49 -1.78 3.90 12.44
CA GLY A 49 -3.02 4.00 13.22
C GLY A 49 -3.50 2.67 13.76
N ALA A 50 -4.60 2.70 14.50
CA ALA A 50 -5.10 1.54 15.23
C ALA A 50 -5.51 0.40 14.29
N GLU A 51 -5.26 -0.84 14.72
CA GLU A 51 -5.76 -2.01 14.00
C GLU A 51 -7.28 -1.97 13.91
N GLY A 52 -7.81 -2.20 12.72
CA GLY A 52 -9.24 -2.09 12.43
C GLY A 52 -9.72 -0.67 12.09
N ASP A 53 -8.88 0.35 12.29
CA ASP A 53 -9.22 1.75 11.99
C ASP A 53 -7.96 2.55 11.63
N PRO A 54 -7.27 2.19 10.54
CA PRO A 54 -6.01 2.85 10.17
C PRO A 54 -6.23 4.30 9.74
N ASP A 55 -5.24 5.13 10.02
CA ASP A 55 -5.17 6.50 9.51
C ASP A 55 -4.67 6.56 8.07
N GLY A 56 -3.98 5.54 7.63
CA GLY A 56 -3.51 5.41 6.27
C GLY A 56 -2.86 4.06 6.04
N PHE A 57 -2.68 3.72 4.77
CA PHE A 57 -2.00 2.48 4.39
C PHE A 57 -1.27 2.65 3.07
N CYS A 58 -0.34 1.74 2.82
CA CYS A 58 0.28 1.58 1.52
C CYS A 58 0.59 0.11 1.28
N TRP A 59 0.78 -0.26 0.03
CA TRP A 59 1.34 -1.55 -0.28
C TRP A 59 2.22 -1.53 -1.52
N THR A 60 3.15 -2.49 -1.57
CA THR A 60 4.13 -2.62 -2.61
C THR A 60 4.10 -4.01 -3.22
N VAL A 61 4.62 -4.12 -4.45
CA VAL A 61 4.78 -5.39 -5.15
C VAL A 61 6.26 -5.52 -5.52
N GLY A 62 6.84 -6.67 -5.24
CA GLY A 62 8.21 -6.99 -5.63
C GLY A 62 8.29 -7.54 -7.04
N PRO A 63 9.51 -7.82 -7.54
CA PRO A 63 9.68 -8.42 -8.86
C PRO A 63 9.23 -9.89 -8.89
N GLY A 64 8.93 -10.39 -10.08
CA GLY A 64 8.65 -11.81 -10.27
C GLY A 64 7.25 -12.27 -9.88
N THR A 65 6.29 -11.35 -9.81
CA THR A 65 4.89 -11.70 -9.51
C THR A 65 4.00 -11.61 -10.74
N ASP A 66 2.79 -12.13 -10.62
CA ASP A 66 1.78 -12.07 -11.67
C ASP A 66 0.90 -10.81 -11.57
N TYR A 67 1.41 -9.75 -10.98
CA TYR A 67 0.63 -8.51 -10.84
C TYR A 67 0.26 -7.96 -12.22
N TRP A 68 -1.00 -7.57 -12.37
CA TRP A 68 -1.66 -7.26 -13.66
C TRP A 68 -1.54 -5.81 -14.14
N SER A 69 -0.86 -4.93 -13.40
CA SER A 69 -0.70 -3.52 -13.79
C SER A 69 0.20 -3.36 -15.00
N ALA A 70 -0.20 -2.53 -15.97
CA ALA A 70 0.63 -2.20 -17.13
C ALA A 70 1.93 -1.50 -16.72
N ASN A 71 1.86 -0.62 -15.73
CA ASN A 71 3.05 0.07 -15.20
C ASN A 71 4.01 -0.92 -14.53
N TYR A 72 3.48 -1.90 -13.81
CA TYR A 72 4.29 -2.97 -13.22
C TYR A 72 4.97 -3.81 -14.31
N ALA A 73 4.24 -4.15 -15.37
CA ALA A 73 4.80 -4.93 -16.47
C ALA A 73 5.94 -4.15 -17.16
N TRP A 74 5.77 -2.84 -17.35
CA TRP A 74 6.82 -2.00 -17.90
C TRP A 74 8.06 -2.02 -17.00
N THR A 75 7.89 -1.85 -15.70
CA THR A 75 8.98 -1.87 -14.72
C THR A 75 9.72 -3.20 -14.75
N SER A 76 8.96 -4.31 -14.81
CA SER A 76 9.52 -5.67 -14.85
C SER A 76 10.37 -5.92 -16.09
N ARG A 77 10.02 -5.29 -17.23
CA ARG A 77 10.81 -5.42 -18.46
C ARG A 77 12.12 -4.64 -18.40
N HIS A 78 12.18 -3.56 -17.62
CA HIS A 78 13.33 -2.66 -17.59
C HIS A 78 14.25 -2.86 -16.39
N TYR A 79 13.74 -3.45 -15.31
CA TYR A 79 14.50 -3.64 -14.08
C TYR A 79 14.27 -5.05 -13.54
N SER A 80 15.34 -5.71 -13.09
CA SER A 80 15.25 -7.02 -12.46
C SER A 80 15.08 -6.93 -10.94
N ARG A 81 15.45 -5.79 -10.34
CA ARG A 81 15.40 -5.55 -8.89
C ARG A 81 14.71 -4.22 -8.65
N PHE A 82 13.57 -4.26 -7.98
CA PHE A 82 12.78 -3.06 -7.69
C PHE A 82 11.75 -3.34 -6.61
N VAL A 83 11.21 -2.26 -6.04
CA VAL A 83 9.99 -2.30 -5.22
C VAL A 83 8.99 -1.37 -5.89
N TYR A 84 7.87 -1.93 -6.32
CA TYR A 84 6.81 -1.18 -6.98
C TYR A 84 5.78 -0.73 -5.95
N LEU A 85 5.73 0.58 -5.69
CA LEU A 85 4.73 1.16 -4.80
C LEU A 85 3.42 1.32 -5.57
N ASP A 86 2.43 0.48 -5.27
CA ASP A 86 1.16 0.47 -5.98
C ASP A 86 0.23 1.60 -5.53
N ARG A 87 0.09 1.80 -4.23
CA ARG A 87 -0.75 2.87 -3.70
C ARG A 87 -0.37 3.29 -2.29
N VAL A 88 -0.66 4.57 -2.00
CA VAL A 88 -0.63 5.15 -0.67
C VAL A 88 -1.95 5.89 -0.47
N VAL A 89 -2.65 5.59 0.60
CA VAL A 89 -3.95 6.19 0.91
C VAL A 89 -3.93 6.71 2.35
N VAL A 90 -4.34 7.95 2.55
CA VAL A 90 -4.41 8.57 3.87
C VAL A 90 -5.85 9.01 4.13
N ALA A 91 -6.38 8.64 5.31
CA ALA A 91 -7.70 9.05 5.72
C ALA A 91 -7.81 10.58 5.73
N PRO A 92 -8.95 11.16 5.25
CA PRO A 92 -9.10 12.61 5.27
C PRO A 92 -8.84 13.25 6.64
N ARG A 93 -9.27 12.58 7.72
CA ARG A 93 -9.06 13.05 9.11
C ARG A 93 -7.57 13.13 9.51
N ALA A 94 -6.71 12.38 8.83
CA ALA A 94 -5.29 12.27 9.18
C ALA A 94 -4.37 13.04 8.24
N ARG A 95 -4.90 13.76 7.25
CA ARG A 95 -4.10 14.55 6.31
C ARG A 95 -3.36 15.65 7.05
N GLY A 96 -2.14 15.94 6.57
CA GLY A 96 -1.29 16.96 7.17
C GLY A 96 -0.57 16.54 8.44
N ARG A 97 -0.60 15.26 8.81
CA ARG A 97 0.05 14.72 10.01
C ARG A 97 1.28 13.86 9.70
N GLY A 98 1.76 13.88 8.47
CA GLY A 98 2.95 13.13 8.08
C GLY A 98 2.73 11.64 7.88
N VAL A 99 1.49 11.17 7.73
CA VAL A 99 1.18 9.74 7.54
C VAL A 99 1.76 9.23 6.23
N ALA A 100 1.50 9.93 5.12
CA ALA A 100 2.02 9.53 3.81
C ALA A 100 3.55 9.48 3.83
N ARG A 101 4.18 10.50 4.39
CA ARG A 101 5.65 10.56 4.49
C ARG A 101 6.21 9.39 5.30
N ALA A 102 5.58 9.07 6.42
CA ALA A 102 6.00 7.93 7.24
C ALA A 102 5.91 6.62 6.48
N LEU A 103 4.85 6.44 5.68
CA LEU A 103 4.68 5.26 4.83
C LEU A 103 5.75 5.20 3.74
N TYR A 104 6.01 6.31 3.04
CA TYR A 104 7.07 6.37 2.03
C TYR A 104 8.43 6.07 2.63
N ASP A 105 8.75 6.64 3.80
CA ASP A 105 10.03 6.42 4.47
C ASP A 105 10.20 4.96 4.87
N ALA A 106 9.14 4.32 5.36
CA ALA A 106 9.16 2.90 5.72
C ALA A 106 9.40 2.01 4.49
N VAL A 107 8.73 2.30 3.38
CA VAL A 107 8.93 1.56 2.12
C VAL A 107 10.37 1.73 1.63
N SER A 108 10.90 2.95 1.66
CA SER A 108 12.27 3.22 1.25
C SER A 108 13.29 2.47 2.10
N ALA A 109 13.08 2.44 3.41
CA ALA A 109 13.96 1.71 4.34
C ALA A 109 13.94 0.20 4.06
N ARG A 110 12.76 -0.36 3.77
CA ARG A 110 12.61 -1.78 3.46
C ARG A 110 13.13 -2.15 2.08
N ALA A 111 13.25 -1.20 1.17
CA ALA A 111 13.77 -1.42 -0.17
C ALA A 111 15.30 -1.47 -0.21
N VAL A 112 15.98 -1.00 0.83
CA VAL A 112 17.45 -1.02 0.91
C VAL A 112 17.95 -2.46 0.83
N GLY A 113 18.88 -2.72 -0.09
CA GLY A 113 19.42 -4.07 -0.30
C GLY A 113 18.60 -4.95 -1.25
N THR A 114 17.51 -4.43 -1.79
CA THR A 114 16.67 -5.17 -2.75
C THR A 114 17.31 -5.21 -4.13
#